data_37819cd52def3a3b8c7db63bde89ccdf
#
_entry.id   37819cd52def3a3b8c7db63bde89ccdf
#
_cell.length_a   1.000
_cell.length_b   1.000
_cell.length_c   1.000
_cell.angle_alpha   90.00
_cell.angle_beta   90.00
_cell.angle_gamma   90.00
#
_symmetry.space_group_name_H-M   'P 1'
#
loop_
_entity.id
_entity.type
_entity.pdbx_description
1 polymer ?
#
loop_
_entity_poly.entity_id
_entity_poly.type
_entity_poly.pdbx_seq_one_letter_code
_entity_poly.pdbx_strand_id
1 'polypeptide(L)'
;MKEYILSLDQGTTSSRAVLFNAKGEKVASVQKEYPQIFPGNGWVEHDPMDILESQLGSAREVIAKAGITAEDVAAIGIANQRETTILWDRNTGKPVYNAIVWQCGRTSEDCARMESQGLQKFFKDKTGLLIDPYFSATKIKWILENVEGVRERAEKGEILFGTVDCWLIWNLTGGRVHVTDYSNASRTMLFNIHTLEWDREILGLLGIPGCMLPEVKECSGDLGETEENIFGSRIKIAGCAGDQQAALFGQCCFREGDVKNTYGTGGFLLMNTGEKPVESRHGLLTTIAWGIGGKVNYALEGSVFVSGAAVKWLRDELCIIHTAAETEELARSVEDTGGVYFVPAFVGLGAPYWKPEARGMITGLTRGTNRCHIVRATLEAMCYQTYDVLRAMEEDAGAIGSIKADGGAASNDFLMEFQADILGHSVIRPYNVESTATGAAYLAGLGCGLWGSMEELVGVSDKFREFIPSMSESKRSDLIGGWKKAVEAAIEK
;
A
#
# COMPACT_ATOMS: atom_id res chain seq x y z
N MET A 1 11.32 -30.70 10.39
CA MET A 1 12.01 -29.49 9.87
C MET A 1 10.97 -28.40 9.79
N LYS A 2 11.33 -27.18 10.14
CA LYS A 2 10.43 -26.02 10.02
C LYS A 2 10.26 -25.69 8.52
N GLU A 3 9.08 -25.93 7.97
CA GLU A 3 8.84 -25.92 6.52
C GLU A 3 7.83 -24.86 6.06
N TYR A 4 7.28 -24.10 7.01
CA TYR A 4 6.24 -23.12 6.72
C TYR A 4 6.64 -21.70 7.09
N ILE A 5 6.17 -20.73 6.32
CA ILE A 5 6.22 -19.30 6.66
C ILE A 5 4.80 -18.85 6.96
N LEU A 6 4.62 -18.20 8.10
CA LEU A 6 3.39 -17.54 8.49
C LEU A 6 3.46 -16.06 8.09
N SER A 7 2.65 -15.64 7.15
CA SER A 7 2.51 -14.24 6.74
C SER A 7 1.33 -13.61 7.48
N LEU A 8 1.57 -12.48 8.13
CA LEU A 8 0.58 -11.62 8.76
C LEU A 8 0.39 -10.39 7.85
N ASP A 9 -0.78 -10.29 7.25
CA ASP A 9 -1.16 -9.19 6.35
C ASP A 9 -2.25 -8.36 7.04
N GLN A 10 -1.82 -7.26 7.67
CA GLN A 10 -2.68 -6.38 8.43
C GLN A 10 -3.16 -5.21 7.55
N GLY A 11 -4.34 -5.36 6.96
CA GLY A 11 -4.97 -4.34 6.11
C GLY A 11 -5.81 -3.32 6.88
N THR A 12 -6.36 -2.33 6.17
CA THR A 12 -7.14 -1.24 6.79
C THR A 12 -8.47 -1.72 7.38
N THR A 13 -9.13 -2.70 6.79
CA THR A 13 -10.46 -3.16 7.23
C THR A 13 -10.47 -4.57 7.80
N SER A 14 -9.37 -5.29 7.67
CA SER A 14 -9.27 -6.68 8.10
C SER A 14 -7.83 -7.09 8.30
N SER A 15 -7.62 -8.06 9.18
CA SER A 15 -6.36 -8.76 9.39
C SER A 15 -6.42 -10.13 8.74
N ARG A 16 -5.38 -10.47 7.98
CA ARG A 16 -5.26 -11.75 7.30
C ARG A 16 -4.02 -12.49 7.77
N ALA A 17 -4.10 -13.81 7.86
CA ALA A 17 -2.96 -14.68 8.03
C ALA A 17 -2.94 -15.71 6.90
N VAL A 18 -1.77 -15.88 6.28
CA VAL A 18 -1.56 -16.83 5.18
C VAL A 18 -0.38 -17.72 5.51
N LEU A 19 -0.55 -19.02 5.34
CA LEU A 19 0.51 -19.99 5.53
C LEU A 19 1.05 -20.43 4.16
N PHE A 20 2.36 -20.33 4.00
CA PHE A 20 3.09 -20.77 2.80
C PHE A 20 4.01 -21.95 3.15
N ASN A 21 4.15 -22.91 2.22
CA ASN A 21 5.14 -23.97 2.31
C ASN A 21 6.50 -23.53 1.73
N ALA A 22 7.51 -24.38 1.85
CA ALA A 22 8.86 -24.12 1.32
C ALA A 22 8.91 -23.95 -0.20
N LYS A 23 7.86 -24.34 -0.94
CA LYS A 23 7.73 -24.09 -2.38
C LYS A 23 7.08 -22.74 -2.70
N GLY A 24 6.75 -21.92 -1.68
CA GLY A 24 6.02 -20.66 -1.84
C GLY A 24 4.54 -20.82 -2.18
N GLU A 25 3.99 -22.03 -2.06
CA GLU A 25 2.57 -22.28 -2.32
C GLU A 25 1.73 -21.96 -1.08
N LYS A 26 0.60 -21.28 -1.31
CA LYS A 26 -0.38 -20.99 -0.26
C LYS A 26 -1.06 -22.30 0.22
N VAL A 27 -0.88 -22.64 1.49
CA VAL A 27 -1.46 -23.82 2.12
C VAL A 27 -2.83 -23.51 2.72
N ALA A 28 -2.93 -22.42 3.46
CA ALA A 28 -4.15 -21.98 4.09
C ALA A 28 -4.19 -20.45 4.24
N SER A 29 -5.37 -19.89 4.36
CA SER A 29 -5.56 -18.49 4.73
C SER A 29 -6.80 -18.31 5.60
N VAL A 30 -6.74 -17.31 6.48
CA VAL A 30 -7.84 -16.86 7.35
C VAL A 30 -7.82 -15.34 7.36
N GLN A 31 -9.00 -14.73 7.31
CA GLN A 31 -9.19 -13.29 7.37
C GLN A 31 -10.27 -12.95 8.39
N LYS A 32 -10.07 -11.88 9.16
CA LYS A 32 -11.02 -11.35 10.13
C LYS A 32 -11.14 -9.85 9.96
N GLU A 33 -12.35 -9.38 9.82
CA GLU A 33 -12.66 -7.95 9.85
C GLU A 33 -12.62 -7.43 11.29
N TYR A 34 -12.40 -6.12 11.45
CA TYR A 34 -12.47 -5.43 12.73
C TYR A 34 -13.18 -4.07 12.58
N PRO A 35 -13.72 -3.52 13.68
CA PRO A 35 -14.49 -2.29 13.64
C PRO A 35 -13.69 -1.09 13.13
N GLN A 36 -14.36 -0.22 12.36
CA GLN A 36 -13.86 1.07 11.94
C GLN A 36 -14.53 2.16 12.78
N ILE A 37 -13.78 3.15 13.27
CA ILE A 37 -14.27 4.22 14.16
C ILE A 37 -14.22 5.55 13.41
N PHE A 38 -15.35 6.25 13.36
CA PHE A 38 -15.49 7.54 12.66
C PHE A 38 -15.97 8.62 13.66
N PRO A 39 -15.07 9.19 14.50
CA PRO A 39 -15.46 10.08 15.59
C PRO A 39 -15.84 11.49 15.12
N GLY A 40 -15.53 11.87 13.90
CA GLY A 40 -15.82 13.18 13.31
C GLY A 40 -15.79 13.15 11.79
N ASN A 41 -16.17 14.26 11.15
CA ASN A 41 -16.16 14.38 9.70
C ASN A 41 -14.71 14.27 9.18
N GLY A 42 -14.45 13.28 8.34
CA GLY A 42 -13.11 12.99 7.79
C GLY A 42 -12.12 12.40 8.80
N TRP A 43 -12.57 12.04 10.02
CA TRP A 43 -11.74 11.36 11.01
C TRP A 43 -11.93 9.85 10.92
N VAL A 44 -10.81 9.13 10.93
CA VAL A 44 -10.80 7.66 10.86
C VAL A 44 -9.84 7.14 11.92
N GLU A 45 -10.33 6.23 12.75
CA GLU A 45 -9.57 5.60 13.83
C GLU A 45 -9.80 4.09 13.88
N HIS A 46 -8.85 3.38 14.48
CA HIS A 46 -9.00 1.98 14.86
C HIS A 46 -8.65 1.82 16.34
N ASP A 47 -9.26 0.85 17.01
CA ASP A 47 -8.75 0.38 18.29
C ASP A 47 -7.48 -0.48 18.03
N PRO A 48 -6.30 -0.10 18.58
CA PRO A 48 -5.10 -0.90 18.42
C PRO A 48 -5.23 -2.33 18.95
N MET A 49 -6.14 -2.56 19.91
CA MET A 49 -6.39 -3.90 20.44
C MET A 49 -7.19 -4.74 19.46
N ASP A 50 -8.16 -4.18 18.74
CA ASP A 50 -8.91 -4.88 17.68
C ASP A 50 -7.97 -5.31 16.54
N ILE A 51 -7.02 -4.45 16.17
CA ILE A 51 -5.95 -4.78 15.21
C ILE A 51 -5.16 -6.01 15.70
N LEU A 52 -4.70 -5.97 16.95
CA LEU A 52 -3.89 -7.04 17.54
C LEU A 52 -4.70 -8.34 17.64
N GLU A 53 -5.89 -8.30 18.22
CA GLU A 53 -6.72 -9.48 18.47
C GLU A 53 -7.17 -10.16 17.17
N SER A 54 -7.58 -9.37 16.17
CA SER A 54 -7.95 -9.92 14.85
C SER A 54 -6.76 -10.57 14.15
N GLN A 55 -5.55 -9.96 14.24
CA GLN A 55 -4.35 -10.50 13.64
C GLN A 55 -3.89 -11.79 14.34
N LEU A 56 -3.83 -11.81 15.67
CA LEU A 56 -3.50 -13.01 16.44
C LEU A 56 -4.53 -14.12 16.25
N GLY A 57 -5.82 -13.74 16.22
CA GLY A 57 -6.91 -14.68 15.97
C GLY A 57 -6.80 -15.33 14.59
N SER A 58 -6.49 -14.57 13.54
CA SER A 58 -6.27 -15.09 12.19
C SER A 58 -5.05 -16.00 12.12
N ALA A 59 -3.96 -15.62 12.80
CA ALA A 59 -2.73 -16.41 12.85
C ALA A 59 -2.91 -17.77 13.52
N ARG A 60 -3.56 -17.81 14.70
CA ARG A 60 -3.86 -19.06 15.40
C ARG A 60 -4.77 -19.97 14.59
N GLU A 61 -5.80 -19.39 13.98
CA GLU A 61 -6.78 -20.16 13.20
C GLU A 61 -6.16 -20.73 11.91
N VAL A 62 -5.26 -20.01 11.22
CA VAL A 62 -4.63 -20.53 10.01
C VAL A 62 -3.68 -21.70 10.31
N ILE A 63 -2.94 -21.66 11.43
CA ILE A 63 -2.11 -22.76 11.92
C ILE A 63 -2.98 -24.00 12.18
N ALA A 64 -4.08 -23.83 12.94
CA ALA A 64 -5.00 -24.90 13.25
C ALA A 64 -5.69 -25.47 11.99
N LYS A 65 -6.11 -24.61 11.06
CA LYS A 65 -6.75 -25.00 9.78
C LYS A 65 -5.82 -25.82 8.90
N ALA A 66 -4.51 -25.53 8.93
CA ALA A 66 -3.52 -26.30 8.20
C ALA A 66 -3.16 -27.64 8.87
N GLY A 67 -3.62 -27.89 10.10
CA GLY A 67 -3.31 -29.10 10.86
C GLY A 67 -1.85 -29.21 11.30
N ILE A 68 -1.16 -28.08 11.46
CA ILE A 68 0.23 -27.99 11.91
C ILE A 68 0.34 -27.34 13.29
N THR A 69 1.54 -27.29 13.85
CA THR A 69 1.86 -26.58 15.07
C THR A 69 2.79 -25.40 14.82
N ALA A 70 2.95 -24.54 15.80
CA ALA A 70 3.90 -23.42 15.71
C ALA A 70 5.36 -23.89 15.57
N GLU A 71 5.68 -25.12 15.99
CA GLU A 71 7.02 -25.71 15.81
C GLU A 71 7.37 -25.99 14.35
N ASP A 72 6.37 -26.12 13.48
CA ASP A 72 6.54 -26.34 12.04
C ASP A 72 6.78 -25.03 11.28
N VAL A 73 6.52 -23.87 11.92
CA VAL A 73 6.69 -22.54 11.34
C VAL A 73 8.14 -22.08 11.49
N ALA A 74 8.80 -21.81 10.36
CA ALA A 74 10.18 -21.34 10.32
C ALA A 74 10.30 -19.88 10.75
N ALA A 75 9.41 -19.01 10.23
CA ALA A 75 9.39 -17.60 10.56
C ALA A 75 8.01 -16.97 10.30
N ILE A 76 7.83 -15.78 10.89
CA ILE A 76 6.73 -14.86 10.63
C ILE A 76 7.24 -13.73 9.73
N GLY A 77 6.46 -13.40 8.70
CA GLY A 77 6.58 -12.16 7.92
C GLY A 77 5.37 -11.26 8.18
N ILE A 78 5.59 -9.95 8.28
CA ILE A 78 4.57 -8.96 8.55
C ILE A 78 4.45 -8.01 7.37
N ALA A 79 3.25 -7.82 6.85
CA ALA A 79 2.88 -6.71 6.00
C ALA A 79 1.74 -5.94 6.68
N ASN A 80 1.71 -4.62 6.52
CA ASN A 80 0.75 -3.79 7.23
C ASN A 80 0.28 -2.59 6.41
N GLN A 81 -0.93 -2.12 6.69
CA GLN A 81 -1.35 -0.78 6.30
C GLN A 81 -0.32 0.24 6.81
N ARG A 82 0.17 1.07 5.91
CA ARG A 82 1.24 2.03 6.23
C ARG A 82 0.69 3.25 6.96
N GLU A 83 1.55 4.10 7.49
CA GLU A 83 1.31 5.43 8.06
C GLU A 83 0.36 5.49 9.26
N THR A 84 -0.48 4.49 9.48
CA THR A 84 -1.39 4.42 10.62
C THR A 84 -0.59 4.50 11.92
N THR A 85 -0.93 5.47 12.76
CA THR A 85 -0.12 5.95 13.87
C THR A 85 -0.65 5.45 15.20
N ILE A 86 0.18 4.76 15.98
CA ILE A 86 -0.16 4.23 17.30
C ILE A 86 0.86 4.74 18.32
N LEU A 87 0.36 5.27 19.44
CA LEU A 87 1.16 5.62 20.62
C LEU A 87 0.72 4.80 21.81
N TRP A 88 1.68 4.24 22.56
CA TRP A 88 1.37 3.43 23.74
C TRP A 88 2.38 3.66 24.87
N ASP A 89 1.93 3.34 26.06
CA ASP A 89 2.74 3.36 27.28
C ASP A 89 3.75 2.20 27.27
N ARG A 90 5.02 2.52 27.38
CA ARG A 90 6.13 1.54 27.41
C ARG A 90 6.00 0.52 28.55
N ASN A 91 5.51 0.94 29.72
CA ASN A 91 5.50 0.13 30.92
C ASN A 91 4.31 -0.80 31.00
N THR A 92 3.16 -0.36 30.47
CA THR A 92 1.90 -1.11 30.54
C THR A 92 1.53 -1.78 29.23
N GLY A 93 2.14 -1.37 28.11
CA GLY A 93 1.80 -1.82 26.76
C GLY A 93 0.43 -1.31 26.28
N LYS A 94 -0.24 -0.40 27.01
CA LYS A 94 -1.58 0.07 26.65
C LYS A 94 -1.51 1.27 25.71
N PRO A 95 -2.32 1.30 24.65
CA PRO A 95 -2.47 2.47 23.80
C PRO A 95 -2.91 3.70 24.63
N VAL A 96 -2.38 4.88 24.32
CA VAL A 96 -2.80 6.14 24.97
C VAL A 96 -3.94 6.83 24.24
N TYR A 97 -4.15 6.44 22.99
CA TYR A 97 -5.23 6.90 22.11
C TYR A 97 -5.53 5.83 21.07
N ASN A 98 -6.66 5.93 20.36
CA ASN A 98 -6.92 5.09 19.19
C ASN A 98 -5.85 5.29 18.12
N ALA A 99 -5.61 4.27 17.30
CA ALA A 99 -4.76 4.40 16.14
C ALA A 99 -5.37 5.40 15.15
N ILE A 100 -4.62 6.45 14.79
CA ILE A 100 -5.06 7.41 13.77
C ILE A 100 -4.70 6.84 12.41
N VAL A 101 -5.72 6.50 11.63
CA VAL A 101 -5.59 5.79 10.35
C VAL A 101 -5.00 6.71 9.27
N TRP A 102 -4.30 6.15 8.31
CA TRP A 102 -3.72 6.84 7.16
C TRP A 102 -4.74 7.70 6.39
N GLN A 103 -6.00 7.30 6.34
CA GLN A 103 -7.11 8.01 5.68
C GLN A 103 -7.62 9.23 6.47
N CYS A 104 -7.17 9.41 7.72
CA CYS A 104 -7.71 10.43 8.60
C CYS A 104 -7.24 11.84 8.23
N GLY A 105 -8.17 12.72 7.92
CA GLY A 105 -7.89 14.10 7.50
C GLY A 105 -7.78 15.13 8.64
N ARG A 106 -7.79 14.72 9.93
CA ARG A 106 -7.82 15.65 11.08
C ARG A 106 -6.66 16.65 11.16
N THR A 107 -5.53 16.34 10.52
CA THR A 107 -4.33 17.18 10.52
C THR A 107 -4.16 18.02 9.25
N SER A 108 -5.20 18.11 8.40
CA SER A 108 -5.14 18.86 7.14
C SER A 108 -4.83 20.35 7.36
N GLU A 109 -5.33 20.96 8.42
CA GLU A 109 -5.04 22.37 8.76
C GLU A 109 -3.57 22.58 9.15
N ASP A 110 -2.97 21.61 9.89
CA ASP A 110 -1.54 21.63 10.21
C ASP A 110 -0.68 21.50 8.95
N CYS A 111 -1.06 20.60 8.05
CA CYS A 111 -0.39 20.45 6.75
C CYS A 111 -0.45 21.75 5.94
N ALA A 112 -1.63 22.35 5.77
CA ALA A 112 -1.81 23.61 5.04
C ALA A 112 -0.98 24.76 5.66
N ARG A 113 -0.89 24.81 7.01
CA ARG A 113 -0.05 25.79 7.71
C ARG A 113 1.44 25.58 7.40
N MET A 114 1.92 24.34 7.42
CA MET A 114 3.32 24.00 7.08
C MET A 114 3.64 24.32 5.63
N GLU A 115 2.74 24.04 4.70
CA GLU A 115 2.88 24.42 3.29
C GLU A 115 2.94 25.94 3.10
N SER A 116 2.07 26.70 3.79
CA SER A 116 2.08 28.17 3.73
C SER A 116 3.38 28.79 4.26
N GLN A 117 4.11 28.07 5.13
CA GLN A 117 5.43 28.43 5.62
C GLN A 117 6.56 28.04 4.65
N GLY A 118 6.24 27.47 3.48
CA GLY A 118 7.22 27.08 2.47
C GLY A 118 8.03 25.82 2.79
N LEU A 119 7.53 24.97 3.71
CA LEU A 119 8.26 23.78 4.19
C LEU A 119 8.18 22.58 3.22
N GLN A 120 7.36 22.64 2.17
CA GLN A 120 7.15 21.51 1.25
C GLN A 120 8.46 20.96 0.69
N LYS A 121 9.35 21.86 0.21
CA LYS A 121 10.64 21.43 -0.34
C LYS A 121 11.55 20.81 0.73
N PHE A 122 11.56 21.37 1.94
CA PHE A 122 12.36 20.85 3.05
C PHE A 122 12.00 19.40 3.39
N PHE A 123 10.70 19.07 3.48
CA PHE A 123 10.24 17.70 3.73
C PHE A 123 10.51 16.79 2.54
N LYS A 124 10.19 17.25 1.34
CA LYS A 124 10.38 16.46 0.11
C LYS A 124 11.83 16.06 -0.11
N ASP A 125 12.75 16.99 0.05
CA ASP A 125 14.19 16.75 -0.15
C ASP A 125 14.75 15.69 0.82
N LYS A 126 14.18 15.56 2.03
CA LYS A 126 14.67 14.64 3.06
C LYS A 126 13.94 13.31 3.07
N THR A 127 12.63 13.34 2.88
CA THR A 127 11.77 12.18 3.07
C THR A 127 11.22 11.58 1.77
N GLY A 128 11.34 12.30 0.65
CA GLY A 128 10.70 11.93 -0.62
C GLY A 128 9.19 12.16 -0.65
N LEU A 129 8.60 12.68 0.43
CA LEU A 129 7.15 12.80 0.62
C LEU A 129 6.68 14.26 0.51
N LEU A 130 5.41 14.42 0.19
CA LEU A 130 4.71 15.70 0.29
C LEU A 130 4.25 15.93 1.74
N ILE A 131 3.97 17.19 2.10
CA ILE A 131 3.27 17.50 3.36
C ILE A 131 1.79 17.14 3.15
N ASP A 132 1.34 16.08 3.84
CA ASP A 132 -0.03 15.60 3.69
C ASP A 132 -0.48 14.91 5.00
N PRO A 133 -1.75 15.02 5.41
CA PRO A 133 -2.29 14.30 6.55
C PRO A 133 -2.24 12.76 6.41
N TYR A 134 -1.93 12.25 5.23
CA TYR A 134 -1.69 10.84 4.96
C TYR A 134 -0.60 10.24 5.86
N PHE A 135 0.51 10.95 6.05
CA PHE A 135 1.71 10.47 6.74
C PHE A 135 1.64 10.57 8.26
N SER A 136 2.51 9.84 8.98
CA SER A 136 2.42 9.69 10.44
C SER A 136 2.77 10.95 11.24
N ALA A 137 3.69 11.77 10.76
CA ALA A 137 4.31 12.87 11.52
C ALA A 137 3.29 13.82 12.16
N THR A 138 2.33 14.32 11.38
CA THR A 138 1.32 15.25 11.87
C THR A 138 0.32 14.59 12.83
N LYS A 139 0.09 13.28 12.69
CA LYS A 139 -0.76 12.50 13.61
C LYS A 139 -0.09 12.30 14.95
N ILE A 140 1.22 12.02 14.98
CA ILE A 140 2.00 11.96 16.24
C ILE A 140 1.93 13.30 16.95
N LYS A 141 2.22 14.39 16.23
CA LYS A 141 2.14 15.76 16.78
C LYS A 141 0.75 16.03 17.36
N TRP A 142 -0.31 15.67 16.63
CA TRP A 142 -1.69 15.86 17.09
C TRP A 142 -1.95 15.12 18.42
N ILE A 143 -1.55 13.85 18.56
CA ILE A 143 -1.72 13.08 19.80
C ILE A 143 -0.96 13.75 20.94
N LEU A 144 0.29 14.17 20.73
CA LEU A 144 1.09 14.85 21.74
C LEU A 144 0.48 16.17 22.21
N GLU A 145 -0.29 16.86 21.36
CA GLU A 145 -0.90 18.15 21.68
C GLU A 145 -2.30 18.04 22.24
N ASN A 146 -3.04 16.98 21.91
CA ASN A 146 -4.48 16.89 22.23
C ASN A 146 -4.82 15.81 23.27
N VAL A 147 -3.88 14.92 23.63
CA VAL A 147 -4.11 13.91 24.65
C VAL A 147 -3.36 14.31 25.94
N GLU A 148 -4.13 14.54 27.01
CA GLU A 148 -3.61 15.06 28.28
C GLU A 148 -2.47 14.19 28.85
N GLY A 149 -1.36 14.82 29.24
CA GLY A 149 -0.20 14.20 29.87
C GLY A 149 0.67 13.35 28.97
N VAL A 150 0.30 13.17 27.69
CA VAL A 150 1.07 12.30 26.78
C VAL A 150 2.40 12.96 26.40
N ARG A 151 2.42 14.28 26.17
CA ARG A 151 3.65 15.00 25.78
C ARG A 151 4.73 14.88 26.85
N GLU A 152 4.40 15.21 28.11
CA GLU A 152 5.35 15.18 29.25
C GLU A 152 5.89 13.77 29.48
N ARG A 153 5.05 12.76 29.25
CA ARG A 153 5.46 11.35 29.36
C ARG A 153 6.33 10.90 28.18
N ALA A 154 6.03 11.39 26.97
CA ALA A 154 6.84 11.11 25.78
C ALA A 154 8.25 11.70 25.90
N GLU A 155 8.39 12.93 26.45
CA GLU A 155 9.67 13.57 26.73
C GLU A 155 10.51 12.79 27.76
N LYS A 156 9.85 12.09 28.69
CA LYS A 156 10.51 11.19 29.67
C LYS A 156 10.82 9.79 29.09
N GLY A 157 10.45 9.51 27.84
CA GLY A 157 10.63 8.20 27.19
C GLY A 157 9.68 7.10 27.69
N GLU A 158 8.55 7.48 28.31
CA GLU A 158 7.52 6.56 28.80
C GLU A 158 6.50 6.18 27.72
N ILE A 159 6.42 6.94 26.64
CA ILE A 159 5.54 6.70 25.50
C ILE A 159 6.35 6.26 24.30
N LEU A 160 5.88 5.23 23.62
CA LEU A 160 6.43 4.73 22.36
C LEU A 160 5.51 5.08 21.21
N PHE A 161 6.10 5.29 20.05
CA PHE A 161 5.42 5.41 18.76
C PHE A 161 5.74 4.20 17.88
N GLY A 162 4.77 3.80 17.07
CA GLY A 162 4.98 2.88 15.97
C GLY A 162 3.87 2.99 14.93
N THR A 163 4.20 2.52 13.73
CA THR A 163 3.23 2.08 12.75
C THR A 163 2.72 0.69 13.15
N VAL A 164 1.79 0.13 12.39
CA VAL A 164 1.11 -1.12 12.79
C VAL A 164 2.08 -2.31 12.91
N ASP A 165 3.09 -2.39 12.05
CA ASP A 165 4.18 -3.38 12.15
C ASP A 165 4.86 -3.35 13.51
N CYS A 166 5.27 -2.15 13.94
CA CYS A 166 5.93 -1.94 15.21
C CYS A 166 5.03 -2.33 16.40
N TRP A 167 3.73 -2.00 16.34
CA TRP A 167 2.73 -2.41 17.32
C TRP A 167 2.59 -3.93 17.40
N LEU A 168 2.54 -4.61 16.25
CA LEU A 168 2.45 -6.07 16.19
C LEU A 168 3.74 -6.71 16.73
N ILE A 169 4.93 -6.25 16.31
CA ILE A 169 6.20 -6.79 16.79
C ILE A 169 6.35 -6.58 18.29
N TRP A 170 6.02 -5.40 18.81
CA TRP A 170 6.02 -5.12 20.24
C TRP A 170 5.19 -6.13 21.03
N ASN A 171 3.96 -6.37 20.63
CA ASN A 171 3.06 -7.29 21.32
C ASN A 171 3.47 -8.76 21.14
N LEU A 172 3.89 -9.15 19.93
CA LEU A 172 4.37 -10.51 19.65
C LEU A 172 5.60 -10.87 20.46
N THR A 173 6.46 -9.89 20.76
CA THR A 173 7.69 -10.09 21.53
C THR A 173 7.53 -9.81 23.03
N GLY A 174 6.29 -9.60 23.52
CA GLY A 174 6.03 -9.31 24.94
C GLY A 174 6.67 -8.00 25.43
N GLY A 175 6.76 -6.98 24.57
CA GLY A 175 7.31 -5.67 24.91
C GLY A 175 8.85 -5.59 24.93
N ARG A 176 9.54 -6.60 24.39
CA ARG A 176 11.01 -6.63 24.38
C ARG A 176 11.64 -5.93 23.19
N VAL A 177 10.94 -5.87 22.05
CA VAL A 177 11.47 -5.37 20.79
C VAL A 177 10.62 -4.22 20.28
N HIS A 178 11.24 -3.04 20.09
CA HIS A 178 10.62 -1.84 19.57
C HIS A 178 11.33 -1.45 18.28
N VAL A 179 10.89 -2.04 17.17
CA VAL A 179 11.49 -1.89 15.84
C VAL A 179 10.44 -1.63 14.76
N THR A 180 10.86 -1.00 13.69
CA THR A 180 10.18 -0.92 12.41
C THR A 180 11.16 -1.23 11.29
N ASP A 181 10.68 -1.38 10.06
CA ASP A 181 11.52 -1.56 8.89
C ASP A 181 11.71 -0.26 8.08
N TYR A 182 12.66 -0.27 7.14
CA TYR A 182 12.94 0.87 6.27
C TYR A 182 11.70 1.31 5.46
N SER A 183 10.90 0.37 4.98
CA SER A 183 9.75 0.71 4.15
C SER A 183 8.68 1.44 4.94
N ASN A 184 8.34 1.00 6.15
CA ASN A 184 7.41 1.68 7.03
C ASN A 184 7.97 3.01 7.56
N ALA A 185 9.24 3.04 7.99
CA ALA A 185 9.90 4.27 8.44
C ALA A 185 9.84 5.37 7.38
N SER A 186 10.08 5.04 6.09
CA SER A 186 10.04 5.99 4.98
C SER A 186 8.66 6.60 4.74
N ARG A 187 7.59 6.05 5.34
CA ARG A 187 6.21 6.57 5.20
C ARG A 187 5.79 7.48 6.35
N THR A 188 6.65 7.72 7.30
CA THR A 188 6.31 8.51 8.49
C THR A 188 6.41 10.02 8.31
N MET A 189 7.09 10.50 7.25
CA MET A 189 7.50 11.89 7.05
C MET A 189 8.48 12.39 8.16
N LEU A 190 9.12 11.45 8.88
CA LEU A 190 10.13 11.72 9.93
C LEU A 190 11.49 11.13 9.56
N PHE A 191 11.52 10.21 8.61
CA PHE A 191 12.70 9.42 8.26
C PHE A 191 13.39 10.01 7.03
N ASN A 192 14.69 10.26 7.16
CA ASN A 192 15.50 10.75 6.04
C ASN A 192 15.92 9.56 5.18
N ILE A 193 15.38 9.49 3.96
CA ILE A 193 15.63 8.36 3.05
C ILE A 193 17.04 8.33 2.46
N HIS A 194 17.83 9.39 2.62
CA HIS A 194 19.20 9.47 2.14
C HIS A 194 20.22 9.05 3.20
N THR A 195 20.00 9.44 4.47
CA THR A 195 20.88 9.06 5.60
C THR A 195 20.45 7.76 6.28
N LEU A 196 19.23 7.30 6.00
CA LEU A 196 18.59 6.12 6.62
C LEU A 196 18.48 6.23 8.14
N GLU A 197 18.15 7.43 8.61
CA GLU A 197 18.00 7.76 10.03
C GLU A 197 16.75 8.64 10.24
N TRP A 198 16.23 8.65 11.48
CA TRP A 198 15.23 9.63 11.89
C TRP A 198 15.83 11.03 11.81
N ASP A 199 15.17 11.94 11.05
CA ASP A 199 15.71 13.28 10.78
C ASP A 199 15.52 14.22 11.98
N ARG A 200 16.64 14.58 12.62
CA ARG A 200 16.63 15.41 13.84
C ARG A 200 16.08 16.81 13.63
N GLU A 201 16.23 17.39 12.45
CA GLU A 201 15.69 18.72 12.15
C GLU A 201 14.16 18.66 12.01
N ILE A 202 13.63 17.62 11.35
CA ILE A 202 12.20 17.39 11.27
C ILE A 202 11.61 17.13 12.65
N LEU A 203 12.24 16.27 13.46
CA LEU A 203 11.81 15.99 14.84
C LEU A 203 11.76 17.26 15.69
N GLY A 204 12.81 18.08 15.61
CA GLY A 204 12.87 19.37 16.30
C GLY A 204 11.79 20.36 15.84
N LEU A 205 11.56 20.45 14.53
CA LEU A 205 10.54 21.32 13.95
C LEU A 205 9.11 20.94 14.39
N LEU A 206 8.84 19.64 14.49
CA LEU A 206 7.50 19.13 14.87
C LEU A 206 7.36 18.94 16.41
N GLY A 207 8.44 19.11 17.19
CA GLY A 207 8.43 18.90 18.63
C GLY A 207 8.16 17.43 19.00
N ILE A 208 8.69 16.47 18.23
CA ILE A 208 8.53 15.03 18.47
C ILE A 208 9.77 14.51 19.18
N PRO A 209 9.63 13.96 20.42
CA PRO A 209 10.78 13.40 21.14
C PRO A 209 11.37 12.17 20.45
N GLY A 210 12.66 12.19 20.12
CA GLY A 210 13.31 11.07 19.44
C GLY A 210 13.34 9.76 20.25
N CYS A 211 13.23 9.82 21.57
CA CYS A 211 13.23 8.63 22.44
C CYS A 211 11.95 7.77 22.32
N MET A 212 10.91 8.27 21.68
CA MET A 212 9.69 7.51 21.43
C MET A 212 9.72 6.72 20.12
N LEU A 213 10.72 6.93 19.26
CA LEU A 213 10.79 6.32 17.95
C LEU A 213 11.43 4.92 18.00
N PRO A 214 10.98 3.97 17.16
CA PRO A 214 11.54 2.63 17.10
C PRO A 214 12.94 2.63 16.46
N GLU A 215 13.72 1.59 16.74
CA GLU A 215 14.90 1.25 15.96
C GLU A 215 14.44 0.85 14.52
N VAL A 216 15.14 1.35 13.51
CA VAL A 216 14.85 1.01 12.11
C VAL A 216 15.78 -0.12 11.67
N LYS A 217 15.17 -1.19 11.12
CA LYS A 217 15.89 -2.38 10.66
C LYS A 217 15.65 -2.66 9.19
N GLU A 218 16.41 -3.60 8.65
CA GLU A 218 16.18 -4.13 7.32
C GLU A 218 14.83 -4.86 7.25
N CYS A 219 14.23 -4.92 6.06
CA CYS A 219 12.96 -5.58 5.82
C CYS A 219 13.02 -7.11 5.94
N SER A 220 14.22 -7.68 5.88
CA SER A 220 14.49 -9.12 6.00
C SER A 220 15.67 -9.35 6.94
N GLY A 221 15.49 -10.13 8.01
CA GLY A 221 16.51 -10.40 9.00
C GLY A 221 15.92 -10.65 10.39
N ASP A 222 16.68 -10.36 11.45
CA ASP A 222 16.23 -10.56 12.83
C ASP A 222 15.42 -9.36 13.34
N LEU A 223 14.11 -9.53 13.45
CA LEU A 223 13.17 -8.56 14.00
C LEU A 223 12.65 -8.98 15.38
N GLY A 224 13.16 -10.09 15.94
CA GLY A 224 12.78 -10.64 17.23
C GLY A 224 12.14 -12.01 17.14
N GLU A 225 11.61 -12.46 18.28
CA GLU A 225 10.98 -13.77 18.44
C GLU A 225 9.75 -13.66 19.32
N THR A 226 8.67 -14.37 18.92
CA THR A 226 7.40 -14.32 19.67
C THR A 226 7.53 -14.87 21.07
N GLU A 227 6.64 -14.45 21.97
CA GLU A 227 6.43 -15.15 23.24
C GLU A 227 5.80 -16.52 23.00
N GLU A 228 6.24 -17.51 23.80
CA GLU A 228 5.79 -18.90 23.69
C GLU A 228 4.27 -19.04 23.92
N ASN A 229 3.70 -18.27 24.84
CA ASN A 229 2.29 -18.30 25.18
C ASN A 229 1.35 -17.82 24.05
N ILE A 230 1.88 -17.19 23.00
CA ILE A 230 1.07 -16.69 21.89
C ILE A 230 0.65 -17.84 20.97
N PHE A 231 1.59 -18.71 20.61
CA PHE A 231 1.38 -19.80 19.64
C PHE A 231 1.70 -21.20 20.18
N GLY A 232 2.16 -21.32 21.45
CA GLY A 232 2.60 -22.58 22.05
C GLY A 232 4.08 -22.90 21.83
N SER A 233 4.76 -22.15 20.97
CA SER A 233 6.24 -22.15 20.84
C SER A 233 6.70 -20.80 20.31
N ARG A 234 8.01 -20.52 20.44
CA ARG A 234 8.62 -19.31 19.91
C ARG A 234 8.83 -19.42 18.41
N ILE A 235 8.44 -18.37 17.68
CA ILE A 235 8.61 -18.26 16.25
C ILE A 235 9.42 -16.98 15.94
N LYS A 236 10.44 -17.08 15.10
CA LYS A 236 11.20 -15.92 14.63
C LYS A 236 10.33 -14.97 13.83
N ILE A 237 10.48 -13.66 14.03
CA ILE A 237 9.94 -12.61 13.16
C ILE A 237 11.11 -12.19 12.27
N ALA A 238 11.04 -12.50 10.97
CA ALA A 238 12.18 -12.39 10.08
C ALA A 238 11.92 -11.60 8.80
N GLY A 239 10.71 -11.05 8.64
CA GLY A 239 10.34 -10.20 7.51
C GLY A 239 9.33 -9.14 7.93
N CYS A 240 9.51 -7.90 7.45
CA CYS A 240 8.57 -6.81 7.66
C CYS A 240 8.61 -5.83 6.50
N ALA A 241 7.44 -5.41 6.01
CA ALA A 241 7.33 -4.32 5.06
C ALA A 241 5.92 -3.69 5.08
N GLY A 242 5.82 -2.43 4.67
CA GLY A 242 4.52 -1.83 4.34
C GLY A 242 3.82 -2.61 3.23
N ASP A 243 2.48 -2.63 3.24
CA ASP A 243 1.65 -3.46 2.35
C ASP A 243 1.99 -3.31 0.86
N GLN A 244 2.22 -2.08 0.41
CA GLN A 244 2.51 -1.80 -0.99
C GLN A 244 3.93 -2.22 -1.39
N GLN A 245 4.90 -2.06 -0.49
CA GLN A 245 6.27 -2.53 -0.65
C GLN A 245 6.34 -4.06 -0.60
N ALA A 246 5.59 -4.67 0.33
CA ALA A 246 5.44 -6.12 0.37
C ALA A 246 4.85 -6.66 -0.93
N ALA A 247 3.82 -6.02 -1.50
CA ALA A 247 3.25 -6.41 -2.78
C ALA A 247 4.26 -6.28 -3.95
N LEU A 248 5.06 -5.20 -3.97
CA LEU A 248 6.15 -5.03 -4.96
C LEU A 248 7.16 -6.18 -4.86
N PHE A 249 7.57 -6.53 -3.64
CA PHE A 249 8.50 -7.62 -3.37
C PHE A 249 7.88 -9.00 -3.71
N GLY A 250 6.63 -9.23 -3.32
CA GLY A 250 5.90 -10.48 -3.57
C GLY A 250 5.63 -10.75 -5.04
N GLN A 251 5.55 -9.70 -5.84
CA GLN A 251 5.49 -9.81 -7.30
C GLN A 251 6.88 -9.94 -7.95
N CYS A 252 7.96 -10.07 -7.17
CA CYS A 252 9.33 -10.15 -7.66
C CYS A 252 9.68 -9.02 -8.64
N CYS A 253 9.30 -7.78 -8.31
CA CYS A 253 9.68 -6.58 -9.07
C CYS A 253 11.08 -6.12 -8.65
N PHE A 254 12.07 -7.00 -8.84
CA PHE A 254 13.42 -6.83 -8.30
C PHE A 254 14.36 -6.00 -9.18
N ARG A 255 14.01 -5.80 -10.45
CA ARG A 255 14.83 -5.01 -11.38
C ARG A 255 14.38 -3.56 -11.39
N GLU A 256 15.33 -2.67 -11.63
CA GLU A 256 15.03 -1.27 -11.91
C GLU A 256 14.08 -1.18 -13.10
N GLY A 257 13.03 -0.36 -12.98
CA GLY A 257 11.96 -0.24 -13.96
C GLY A 257 10.80 -1.21 -13.78
N ASP A 258 10.93 -2.26 -12.96
CA ASP A 258 9.79 -3.16 -12.68
C ASP A 258 8.71 -2.43 -11.88
N VAL A 259 7.47 -2.60 -12.32
CA VAL A 259 6.30 -1.93 -11.74
C VAL A 259 5.29 -2.95 -11.25
N LYS A 260 4.74 -2.70 -10.06
CA LYS A 260 3.50 -3.34 -9.62
C LYS A 260 2.35 -2.35 -9.64
N ASN A 261 1.15 -2.80 -10.00
CA ASN A 261 -0.09 -2.06 -9.88
C ASN A 261 -1.13 -2.89 -9.14
N THR A 262 -1.57 -2.43 -7.98
CA THR A 262 -2.61 -3.08 -7.20
C THR A 262 -3.94 -2.37 -7.41
N TYR A 263 -4.91 -3.05 -8.02
CA TYR A 263 -6.28 -2.59 -8.22
C TYR A 263 -7.15 -2.94 -7.00
N GLY A 264 -7.13 -2.06 -6.00
CA GLY A 264 -8.01 -2.10 -4.83
C GLY A 264 -9.19 -1.12 -4.95
N THR A 265 -9.65 -0.57 -3.83
CA THR A 265 -10.60 0.57 -3.79
C THR A 265 -10.03 1.75 -4.57
N GLY A 266 -8.79 2.13 -4.31
CA GLY A 266 -7.92 2.92 -5.16
C GLY A 266 -6.96 2.05 -5.97
N GLY A 267 -6.07 2.68 -6.75
CA GLY A 267 -4.97 2.05 -7.44
C GLY A 267 -3.64 2.51 -6.86
N PHE A 268 -2.72 1.59 -6.57
CA PHE A 268 -1.40 1.92 -6.03
C PHE A 268 -0.32 1.32 -6.93
N LEU A 269 0.41 2.22 -7.59
CA LEU A 269 1.51 1.85 -8.45
C LEU A 269 2.83 2.13 -7.75
N LEU A 270 3.72 1.14 -7.74
CA LEU A 270 5.09 1.29 -7.28
C LEU A 270 6.04 0.81 -8.38
N MET A 271 7.03 1.64 -8.71
CA MET A 271 8.12 1.32 -9.62
C MET A 271 9.43 1.22 -8.85
N ASN A 272 10.10 0.09 -8.92
CA ASN A 272 11.45 -0.06 -8.38
C ASN A 272 12.42 0.82 -9.17
N THR A 273 13.10 1.75 -8.49
CA THR A 273 14.06 2.69 -9.10
C THR A 273 15.52 2.33 -8.80
N GLY A 274 15.77 1.11 -8.27
CA GLY A 274 17.11 0.66 -7.93
C GLY A 274 17.65 1.24 -6.63
N GLU A 275 18.98 1.31 -6.50
CA GLU A 275 19.67 1.71 -5.26
C GLU A 275 19.77 3.25 -5.08
N LYS A 276 19.15 4.04 -5.95
CA LYS A 276 19.16 5.51 -5.87
C LYS A 276 17.76 6.07 -5.80
N PRO A 277 17.49 6.99 -4.84
CA PRO A 277 16.21 7.67 -4.81
C PRO A 277 16.06 8.58 -6.04
N VAL A 278 14.90 8.52 -6.69
CA VAL A 278 14.54 9.38 -7.81
C VAL A 278 13.59 10.45 -7.30
N GLU A 279 13.96 11.72 -7.47
CA GLU A 279 13.08 12.84 -7.17
C GLU A 279 12.07 13.03 -8.31
N SER A 280 10.78 12.86 -8.00
CA SER A 280 9.72 13.08 -8.99
C SER A 280 9.49 14.56 -9.26
N ARG A 281 9.35 14.92 -10.55
CA ARG A 281 8.91 16.24 -11.04
C ARG A 281 7.43 16.25 -11.42
N HIS A 282 6.81 15.07 -11.42
CA HIS A 282 5.44 14.86 -11.87
C HIS A 282 4.48 14.48 -10.72
N GLY A 283 4.82 14.86 -9.47
CA GLY A 283 3.94 14.68 -8.33
C GLY A 283 3.88 13.25 -7.77
N LEU A 284 4.85 12.39 -8.10
CA LEU A 284 4.97 11.09 -7.48
C LEU A 284 5.73 11.19 -6.16
N LEU A 285 5.53 10.19 -5.29
CA LEU A 285 6.25 10.07 -4.04
C LEU A 285 7.50 9.22 -4.23
N THR A 286 8.61 9.60 -3.57
CA THR A 286 9.79 8.74 -3.45
C THR A 286 9.75 8.04 -2.10
N THR A 287 9.93 6.74 -2.09
CA THR A 287 9.88 5.92 -0.86
C THR A 287 10.94 4.84 -0.91
N ILE A 288 11.23 4.21 0.22
CA ILE A 288 12.08 3.01 0.24
C ILE A 288 11.21 1.80 -0.12
N ALA A 289 11.66 1.02 -1.10
CA ALA A 289 11.03 -0.23 -1.49
C ALA A 289 11.35 -1.34 -0.48
N TRP A 290 12.61 -1.56 -0.19
CA TRP A 290 13.12 -2.47 0.85
C TRP A 290 14.60 -2.21 1.15
N GLY A 291 15.05 -2.68 2.31
CA GLY A 291 16.46 -2.79 2.67
C GLY A 291 16.77 -4.24 3.05
N ILE A 292 17.76 -4.85 2.40
CA ILE A 292 18.18 -6.24 2.60
C ILE A 292 19.68 -6.36 2.38
N GLY A 293 20.40 -6.95 3.35
CA GLY A 293 21.82 -7.27 3.22
C GLY A 293 22.73 -6.04 3.03
N GLY A 294 22.41 -4.93 3.68
CA GLY A 294 23.12 -3.66 3.59
C GLY A 294 22.81 -2.83 2.32
N LYS A 295 21.88 -3.28 1.49
CA LYS A 295 21.44 -2.56 0.28
C LYS A 295 20.03 -2.07 0.43
N VAL A 296 19.78 -0.85 -0.03
CA VAL A 296 18.46 -0.22 -0.03
C VAL A 296 18.01 0.03 -1.46
N ASN A 297 16.82 -0.47 -1.80
CA ASN A 297 16.15 -0.16 -3.04
C ASN A 297 15.05 0.88 -2.79
N TYR A 298 14.89 1.79 -3.72
CA TYR A 298 13.88 2.84 -3.69
C TYR A 298 12.76 2.57 -4.67
N ALA A 299 11.64 3.26 -4.50
CA ALA A 299 10.53 3.21 -5.43
C ALA A 299 9.92 4.59 -5.63
N LEU A 300 9.41 4.84 -6.83
CA LEU A 300 8.40 5.87 -7.08
C LEU A 300 7.02 5.28 -6.82
N GLU A 301 6.18 6.04 -6.12
CA GLU A 301 4.80 5.67 -5.83
C GLU A 301 3.83 6.70 -6.40
N GLY A 302 2.82 6.21 -7.13
CA GLY A 302 1.67 6.99 -7.56
C GLY A 302 0.37 6.35 -7.06
N SER A 303 -0.51 7.18 -6.50
CA SER A 303 -1.79 6.75 -5.95
C SER A 303 -2.93 7.28 -6.79
N VAL A 304 -3.79 6.37 -7.26
CA VAL A 304 -5.06 6.65 -7.90
C VAL A 304 -6.16 6.47 -6.85
N PHE A 305 -6.86 7.54 -6.49
CA PHE A 305 -7.80 7.51 -5.35
C PHE A 305 -9.03 6.65 -5.61
N VAL A 306 -9.51 6.62 -6.86
CA VAL A 306 -10.72 5.90 -7.24
C VAL A 306 -10.42 4.92 -8.38
N SER A 307 -10.39 3.63 -8.04
CA SER A 307 -10.22 2.52 -8.97
C SER A 307 -11.42 1.57 -8.86
N GLY A 308 -11.31 0.48 -8.11
CA GLY A 308 -12.44 -0.44 -7.86
C GLY A 308 -13.63 0.23 -7.15
N ALA A 309 -13.42 1.36 -6.47
CA ALA A 309 -14.51 2.17 -5.92
C ALA A 309 -15.47 2.67 -7.00
N ALA A 310 -15.01 2.92 -8.24
CA ALA A 310 -15.87 3.29 -9.35
C ALA A 310 -16.81 2.14 -9.74
N VAL A 311 -16.32 0.90 -9.77
CA VAL A 311 -17.13 -0.29 -10.01
C VAL A 311 -18.14 -0.51 -8.89
N LYS A 312 -17.71 -0.31 -7.62
CA LYS A 312 -18.61 -0.37 -6.47
C LYS A 312 -19.73 0.67 -6.58
N TRP A 313 -19.41 1.90 -7.00
CA TRP A 313 -20.39 2.95 -7.23
C TRP A 313 -21.42 2.59 -8.33
N LEU A 314 -21.01 1.94 -9.44
CA LEU A 314 -21.96 1.43 -10.45
C LEU A 314 -22.93 0.42 -9.86
N ARG A 315 -22.48 -0.39 -8.88
CA ARG A 315 -23.29 -1.43 -8.25
C ARG A 315 -24.21 -0.86 -7.17
N ASP A 316 -23.67 -0.10 -6.22
CA ASP A 316 -24.34 0.25 -4.98
C ASP A 316 -25.20 1.52 -5.12
N GLU A 317 -24.72 2.50 -5.90
CA GLU A 317 -25.38 3.81 -6.01
C GLU A 317 -26.17 3.94 -7.33
N LEU A 318 -25.56 3.58 -8.47
CA LEU A 318 -26.27 3.64 -9.76
C LEU A 318 -27.15 2.40 -10.02
N CYS A 319 -26.86 1.29 -9.34
CA CYS A 319 -27.60 0.03 -9.47
C CYS A 319 -27.72 -0.49 -10.93
N ILE A 320 -26.70 -0.20 -11.76
CA ILE A 320 -26.68 -0.63 -13.17
C ILE A 320 -25.95 -1.95 -13.40
N ILE A 321 -25.31 -2.48 -12.36
CA ILE A 321 -24.76 -3.84 -12.28
C ILE A 321 -25.15 -4.47 -10.94
N HIS A 322 -25.13 -5.81 -10.84
CA HIS A 322 -25.40 -6.53 -9.59
C HIS A 322 -24.11 -7.03 -8.92
N THR A 323 -23.12 -7.39 -9.73
CA THR A 323 -21.83 -7.87 -9.27
C THR A 323 -20.70 -7.21 -10.06
N ALA A 324 -19.50 -7.11 -9.46
CA ALA A 324 -18.34 -6.60 -10.18
C ALA A 324 -17.95 -7.50 -11.38
N ALA A 325 -18.22 -8.80 -11.31
CA ALA A 325 -17.91 -9.73 -12.38
C ALA A 325 -18.71 -9.44 -13.70
N GLU A 326 -19.94 -8.92 -13.58
CA GLU A 326 -20.75 -8.55 -14.76
C GLU A 326 -20.10 -7.48 -15.63
N THR A 327 -19.18 -6.68 -15.08
CA THR A 327 -18.56 -5.57 -15.81
C THR A 327 -17.79 -6.05 -17.04
N GLU A 328 -17.18 -7.22 -17.00
CA GLU A 328 -16.46 -7.77 -18.15
C GLU A 328 -17.38 -8.09 -19.31
N GLU A 329 -18.46 -8.82 -19.06
CA GLU A 329 -19.44 -9.18 -20.08
C GLU A 329 -20.10 -7.93 -20.67
N LEU A 330 -20.53 -6.99 -19.82
CA LEU A 330 -21.14 -5.73 -20.27
C LEU A 330 -20.18 -4.87 -21.10
N ALA A 331 -18.91 -4.77 -20.70
CA ALA A 331 -17.90 -4.04 -21.47
C ALA A 331 -17.63 -4.67 -22.85
N ARG A 332 -17.61 -6.00 -22.91
CA ARG A 332 -17.43 -6.74 -24.17
C ARG A 332 -18.67 -6.73 -25.08
N SER A 333 -19.84 -6.41 -24.55
CA SER A 333 -21.10 -6.37 -25.31
C SER A 333 -21.24 -5.16 -26.25
N VAL A 334 -20.35 -4.18 -26.13
CA VAL A 334 -20.27 -3.00 -27.01
C VAL A 334 -18.87 -2.92 -27.63
N GLU A 335 -18.80 -2.40 -28.86
CA GLU A 335 -17.53 -2.32 -29.62
C GLU A 335 -16.53 -1.35 -28.97
N ASP A 336 -17.03 -0.20 -28.48
CA ASP A 336 -16.29 0.85 -27.79
C ASP A 336 -17.20 1.59 -26.80
N THR A 337 -16.73 2.70 -26.22
CA THR A 337 -17.53 3.53 -25.29
C THR A 337 -18.51 4.46 -25.98
N GLY A 338 -18.59 4.47 -27.32
CA GLY A 338 -19.37 5.45 -28.10
C GLY A 338 -18.90 6.89 -27.87
N GLY A 339 -17.63 7.10 -27.54
CA GLY A 339 -17.03 8.41 -27.22
C GLY A 339 -17.27 8.87 -25.78
N VAL A 340 -17.80 8.00 -24.92
CA VAL A 340 -17.99 8.31 -23.50
C VAL A 340 -16.69 8.16 -22.73
N TYR A 341 -16.33 9.18 -21.94
CA TYR A 341 -15.25 9.14 -20.96
C TYR A 341 -15.81 9.40 -19.56
N PHE A 342 -15.34 8.63 -18.60
CA PHE A 342 -15.66 8.81 -17.20
C PHE A 342 -14.40 9.18 -16.41
N VAL A 343 -14.41 10.33 -15.74
CA VAL A 343 -13.34 10.76 -14.81
C VAL A 343 -13.86 10.53 -13.39
N PRO A 344 -13.42 9.48 -12.68
CA PRO A 344 -13.98 9.10 -11.38
C PRO A 344 -13.36 9.89 -10.21
N ALA A 345 -13.37 11.21 -10.26
CA ALA A 345 -12.79 12.09 -9.25
C ALA A 345 -13.75 12.30 -8.05
N PHE A 346 -14.25 11.22 -7.43
CA PHE A 346 -15.22 11.32 -6.32
C PHE A 346 -14.67 12.03 -5.09
N VAL A 347 -13.38 11.89 -4.85
CA VAL A 347 -12.62 12.51 -3.75
C VAL A 347 -11.45 13.36 -4.27
N GLY A 348 -11.60 13.92 -5.46
CA GLY A 348 -10.53 14.58 -6.20
C GLY A 348 -9.70 13.61 -7.04
N LEU A 349 -8.64 14.14 -7.67
CA LEU A 349 -7.65 13.39 -8.45
C LEU A 349 -6.33 13.32 -7.67
N GLY A 350 -5.78 12.11 -7.55
CA GLY A 350 -4.46 11.86 -6.98
C GLY A 350 -3.33 12.11 -7.98
N ALA A 351 -2.26 11.34 -7.91
CA ALA A 351 -1.14 11.44 -8.82
C ALA A 351 -1.56 11.19 -10.29
N PRO A 352 -0.97 11.91 -11.25
CA PRO A 352 0.01 12.99 -11.10
C PRO A 352 -0.62 14.38 -10.89
N TYR A 353 -1.96 14.49 -10.85
CA TYR A 353 -2.69 15.76 -10.95
C TYR A 353 -2.77 16.54 -9.63
N TRP A 354 -2.98 15.85 -8.50
CA TRP A 354 -3.16 16.43 -7.16
C TRP A 354 -4.21 17.56 -7.13
N LYS A 355 -5.44 17.24 -7.56
CA LYS A 355 -6.58 18.16 -7.63
C LYS A 355 -7.69 17.70 -6.69
N PRO A 356 -7.66 18.08 -5.40
CA PRO A 356 -8.67 17.68 -4.42
C PRO A 356 -10.05 18.29 -4.70
N GLU A 357 -10.11 19.40 -5.44
CA GLU A 357 -11.38 20.06 -5.82
C GLU A 357 -12.06 19.41 -7.01
N ALA A 358 -11.36 18.62 -7.83
CA ALA A 358 -11.95 17.93 -8.97
C ALA A 358 -13.09 17.01 -8.52
N ARG A 359 -14.13 16.91 -9.34
CA ARG A 359 -15.27 16.02 -9.06
C ARG A 359 -15.53 15.11 -10.24
N GLY A 360 -16.15 13.94 -9.94
CA GLY A 360 -16.49 12.93 -10.95
C GLY A 360 -17.30 13.52 -12.11
N MET A 361 -16.93 13.15 -13.34
CA MET A 361 -17.57 13.64 -14.54
C MET A 361 -17.70 12.53 -15.58
N ILE A 362 -18.87 12.46 -16.23
CA ILE A 362 -19.10 11.65 -17.43
C ILE A 362 -19.34 12.60 -18.59
N THR A 363 -18.58 12.45 -19.67
CA THR A 363 -18.68 13.28 -20.89
C THR A 363 -18.88 12.40 -22.12
N GLY A 364 -19.29 13.00 -23.25
CA GLY A 364 -19.49 12.30 -24.50
C GLY A 364 -20.81 11.53 -24.62
N LEU A 365 -21.78 11.77 -23.73
CA LEU A 365 -23.10 11.12 -23.77
C LEU A 365 -23.89 11.51 -25.02
N THR A 366 -24.46 10.52 -25.68
CA THR A 366 -25.38 10.67 -26.81
C THR A 366 -26.69 9.93 -26.52
N ARG A 367 -27.70 10.10 -27.39
CA ARG A 367 -28.95 9.35 -27.27
C ARG A 367 -28.76 7.83 -27.41
N GLY A 368 -27.69 7.38 -28.06
CA GLY A 368 -27.34 5.96 -28.21
C GLY A 368 -26.58 5.36 -27.03
N THR A 369 -26.13 6.19 -26.08
CA THR A 369 -25.40 5.72 -24.92
C THR A 369 -26.31 4.89 -24.00
N ASN A 370 -25.85 3.70 -23.62
CA ASN A 370 -26.56 2.81 -22.70
C ASN A 370 -25.67 2.37 -21.55
N ARG A 371 -26.19 1.55 -20.63
CA ARG A 371 -25.43 1.11 -19.44
C ARG A 371 -24.11 0.41 -19.76
N CYS A 372 -24.03 -0.33 -20.87
CA CYS A 372 -22.82 -1.06 -21.25
C CYS A 372 -21.67 -0.10 -21.60
N HIS A 373 -21.98 1.03 -22.27
CA HIS A 373 -21.01 2.07 -22.57
C HIS A 373 -20.47 2.73 -21.28
N ILE A 374 -21.35 2.98 -20.28
CA ILE A 374 -20.94 3.54 -18.98
C ILE A 374 -20.06 2.56 -18.21
N VAL A 375 -20.43 1.27 -18.15
CA VAL A 375 -19.64 0.23 -17.48
C VAL A 375 -18.26 0.10 -18.15
N ARG A 376 -18.22 0.06 -19.49
CA ARG A 376 -16.96 0.01 -20.23
C ARG A 376 -16.10 1.26 -19.98
N ALA A 377 -16.66 2.45 -20.05
CA ALA A 377 -15.96 3.69 -19.78
C ALA A 377 -15.40 3.74 -18.34
N THR A 378 -16.07 3.08 -17.39
CA THR A 378 -15.56 2.95 -16.02
C THR A 378 -14.31 2.07 -15.95
N LEU A 379 -14.30 0.90 -16.62
CA LEU A 379 -13.11 0.05 -16.67
C LEU A 379 -11.97 0.73 -17.44
N GLU A 380 -12.28 1.37 -18.57
CA GLU A 380 -11.29 2.13 -19.34
C GLU A 380 -10.69 3.29 -18.54
N ALA A 381 -11.50 3.98 -17.69
CA ALA A 381 -11.02 5.04 -16.80
C ALA A 381 -9.97 4.55 -15.80
N MET A 382 -10.12 3.33 -15.27
CA MET A 382 -9.10 2.74 -14.39
C MET A 382 -7.77 2.56 -15.12
N CYS A 383 -7.83 2.15 -16.40
CA CYS A 383 -6.64 1.98 -17.24
C CYS A 383 -5.99 3.31 -17.64
N TYR A 384 -6.79 4.33 -17.94
CA TYR A 384 -6.26 5.67 -18.27
C TYR A 384 -5.56 6.33 -17.07
N GLN A 385 -6.14 6.24 -15.87
CA GLN A 385 -5.48 6.75 -14.66
C GLN A 385 -4.15 6.03 -14.39
N THR A 386 -4.11 4.71 -14.60
CA THR A 386 -2.88 3.91 -14.52
C THR A 386 -1.85 4.37 -15.56
N TYR A 387 -2.29 4.65 -16.79
CA TYR A 387 -1.45 5.18 -17.86
C TYR A 387 -0.81 6.53 -17.46
N ASP A 388 -1.59 7.46 -16.89
CA ASP A 388 -1.09 8.77 -16.49
C ASP A 388 0.02 8.66 -15.43
N VAL A 389 -0.18 7.77 -14.43
CA VAL A 389 0.83 7.54 -13.40
C VAL A 389 2.09 6.87 -13.97
N LEU A 390 1.93 5.87 -14.84
CA LEU A 390 3.07 5.18 -15.45
C LEU A 390 3.87 6.09 -16.38
N ARG A 391 3.22 6.99 -17.12
CA ARG A 391 3.92 7.99 -17.93
C ARG A 391 4.74 8.93 -17.06
N ALA A 392 4.18 9.38 -15.92
CA ALA A 392 4.93 10.19 -14.96
C ALA A 392 6.14 9.42 -14.39
N MET A 393 6.00 8.13 -14.09
CA MET A 393 7.11 7.29 -13.65
C MET A 393 8.20 7.15 -14.73
N GLU A 394 7.81 6.93 -15.97
CA GLU A 394 8.73 6.80 -17.09
C GLU A 394 9.50 8.12 -17.36
N GLU A 395 8.84 9.26 -17.24
CA GLU A 395 9.46 10.58 -17.41
C GLU A 395 10.44 10.92 -16.28
N ASP A 396 10.17 10.44 -15.04
CA ASP A 396 11.03 10.71 -13.89
C ASP A 396 12.18 9.69 -13.74
N ALA A 397 11.92 8.41 -13.97
CA ALA A 397 12.87 7.32 -13.66
C ALA A 397 13.38 6.54 -14.89
N GLY A 398 12.86 6.81 -16.08
CA GLY A 398 13.28 6.14 -17.31
C GLY A 398 12.40 4.94 -17.67
N ALA A 399 12.91 4.08 -18.56
CA ALA A 399 12.12 3.02 -19.19
C ALA A 399 11.47 2.05 -18.20
N ILE A 400 10.20 1.77 -18.44
CA ILE A 400 9.45 0.75 -17.71
C ILE A 400 9.96 -0.65 -18.13
N GLY A 401 10.22 -1.49 -17.14
CA GLY A 401 10.57 -2.90 -17.31
C GLY A 401 9.30 -3.78 -17.44
N SER A 402 9.06 -4.63 -16.46
CA SER A 402 7.83 -5.42 -16.38
C SER A 402 6.72 -4.69 -15.63
N ILE A 403 5.47 -4.85 -16.08
CA ILE A 403 4.28 -4.33 -15.39
C ILE A 403 3.48 -5.52 -14.85
N LYS A 404 3.36 -5.60 -13.54
CA LYS A 404 2.62 -6.67 -12.87
C LYS A 404 1.40 -6.11 -12.17
N ALA A 405 0.24 -6.74 -12.38
CA ALA A 405 -1.05 -6.27 -11.88
C ALA A 405 -1.68 -7.31 -10.94
N ASP A 406 -2.16 -6.85 -9.78
CA ASP A 406 -2.91 -7.64 -8.82
C ASP A 406 -4.12 -6.88 -8.24
N GLY A 407 -4.72 -7.43 -7.19
CA GLY A 407 -5.93 -6.90 -6.59
C GLY A 407 -7.21 -7.40 -7.25
N GLY A 408 -8.34 -7.12 -6.61
CA GLY A 408 -9.62 -7.73 -6.99
C GLY A 408 -10.05 -7.47 -8.45
N ALA A 409 -9.84 -6.25 -8.95
CA ALA A 409 -10.24 -5.91 -10.32
C ALA A 409 -9.29 -6.48 -11.39
N ALA A 410 -8.07 -6.87 -11.04
CA ALA A 410 -7.16 -7.54 -11.97
C ALA A 410 -7.67 -8.92 -12.45
N SER A 411 -8.67 -9.51 -11.79
CA SER A 411 -9.34 -10.73 -12.25
C SER A 411 -10.15 -10.54 -13.54
N ASN A 412 -10.51 -9.30 -13.89
CA ASN A 412 -11.23 -8.95 -15.10
C ASN A 412 -10.28 -8.94 -16.31
N ASP A 413 -10.47 -9.89 -17.24
CA ASP A 413 -9.60 -10.04 -18.40
C ASP A 413 -9.73 -8.86 -19.38
N PHE A 414 -10.93 -8.28 -19.56
CA PHE A 414 -11.10 -7.08 -20.38
C PHE A 414 -10.27 -5.91 -19.85
N LEU A 415 -10.28 -5.71 -18.52
CA LEU A 415 -9.50 -4.65 -17.89
C LEU A 415 -8.00 -4.84 -18.16
N MET A 416 -7.49 -6.07 -18.05
CA MET A 416 -6.06 -6.36 -18.27
C MET A 416 -5.66 -6.23 -19.74
N GLU A 417 -6.50 -6.70 -20.68
CA GLU A 417 -6.28 -6.53 -22.12
C GLU A 417 -6.26 -5.04 -22.51
N PHE A 418 -7.24 -4.28 -22.05
CA PHE A 418 -7.31 -2.86 -22.33
C PHE A 418 -6.17 -2.08 -21.65
N GLN A 419 -5.76 -2.51 -20.45
CA GLN A 419 -4.59 -1.92 -19.80
C GLN A 419 -3.31 -2.12 -20.63
N ALA A 420 -3.06 -3.33 -21.13
CA ALA A 420 -1.93 -3.61 -22.01
C ALA A 420 -2.00 -2.76 -23.29
N ASP A 421 -3.17 -2.66 -23.90
CA ASP A 421 -3.42 -1.87 -25.10
C ASP A 421 -3.12 -0.37 -24.90
N ILE A 422 -3.63 0.24 -23.83
CA ILE A 422 -3.42 1.67 -23.52
C ILE A 422 -1.98 1.97 -23.14
N LEU A 423 -1.32 1.07 -22.41
CA LEU A 423 0.09 1.23 -22.07
C LEU A 423 1.02 1.02 -23.29
N GLY A 424 0.62 0.16 -24.24
CA GLY A 424 1.50 -0.32 -25.30
C GLY A 424 2.60 -1.25 -24.78
N HIS A 425 2.41 -1.81 -23.59
CA HIS A 425 3.32 -2.73 -22.91
C HIS A 425 2.54 -3.95 -22.41
N SER A 426 3.20 -5.11 -22.37
CA SER A 426 2.60 -6.30 -21.77
C SER A 426 2.30 -6.08 -20.29
N VAL A 427 1.17 -6.60 -19.84
CA VAL A 427 0.77 -6.63 -18.43
C VAL A 427 0.76 -8.08 -17.95
N ILE A 428 1.40 -8.34 -16.83
CA ILE A 428 1.53 -9.66 -16.22
C ILE A 428 0.59 -9.72 -15.01
N ARG A 429 -0.28 -10.73 -14.98
CA ARG A 429 -1.09 -11.05 -13.81
C ARG A 429 -0.63 -12.37 -13.19
N PRO A 430 -0.05 -12.37 -11.98
CA PRO A 430 0.30 -13.60 -11.30
C PRO A 430 -0.97 -14.41 -10.96
N TYR A 431 -0.86 -15.74 -10.97
CA TYR A 431 -1.98 -16.59 -10.54
C TYR A 431 -2.23 -16.47 -9.03
N ASN A 432 -1.20 -16.21 -8.23
CA ASN A 432 -1.36 -15.89 -6.83
C ASN A 432 -1.58 -14.37 -6.68
N VAL A 433 -2.81 -13.99 -6.41
CA VAL A 433 -3.23 -12.58 -6.24
C VAL A 433 -2.98 -12.03 -4.84
N GLU A 434 -2.40 -12.85 -3.94
CA GLU A 434 -2.07 -12.47 -2.55
C GLU A 434 -0.66 -11.84 -2.46
N SER A 435 -0.35 -10.90 -3.35
CA SER A 435 1.02 -10.37 -3.49
C SER A 435 1.59 -9.77 -2.22
N THR A 436 0.76 -9.08 -1.42
CA THR A 436 1.16 -8.50 -0.12
C THR A 436 1.61 -9.58 0.86
N ALA A 437 0.76 -10.58 1.10
CA ALA A 437 1.09 -11.69 2.00
C ALA A 437 2.29 -12.51 1.49
N THR A 438 2.40 -12.69 0.17
CA THR A 438 3.53 -13.37 -0.47
C THR A 438 4.83 -12.62 -0.24
N GLY A 439 4.82 -11.29 -0.37
CA GLY A 439 6.00 -10.46 -0.13
C GLY A 439 6.50 -10.53 1.30
N ALA A 440 5.59 -10.44 2.29
CA ALA A 440 5.94 -10.64 3.69
C ALA A 440 6.53 -12.03 3.94
N ALA A 441 5.94 -13.06 3.31
CA ALA A 441 6.47 -14.43 3.40
C ALA A 441 7.87 -14.55 2.77
N TYR A 442 8.10 -13.95 1.62
CA TYR A 442 9.39 -13.99 0.93
C TYR A 442 10.49 -13.29 1.74
N LEU A 443 10.20 -12.09 2.29
CA LEU A 443 11.11 -11.38 3.18
C LEU A 443 11.47 -12.24 4.41
N ALA A 444 10.49 -12.86 5.05
CA ALA A 444 10.71 -13.72 6.20
C ALA A 444 11.49 -15.00 5.84
N GLY A 445 11.20 -15.60 4.70
CA GLY A 445 11.88 -16.80 4.22
C GLY A 445 13.35 -16.55 3.89
N LEU A 446 13.67 -15.39 3.29
CA LEU A 446 15.07 -14.94 3.14
C LEU A 446 15.72 -14.70 4.49
N GLY A 447 15.05 -13.99 5.42
CA GLY A 447 15.58 -13.64 6.73
C GLY A 447 15.82 -14.84 7.64
N CYS A 448 15.10 -15.94 7.47
CA CYS A 448 15.34 -17.20 8.21
C CYS A 448 16.18 -18.23 7.44
N GLY A 449 16.51 -17.97 6.17
CA GLY A 449 17.31 -18.85 5.32
C GLY A 449 16.54 -20.03 4.73
N LEU A 450 15.19 -19.95 4.66
CA LEU A 450 14.36 -20.94 3.97
C LEU A 450 14.56 -20.85 2.45
N TRP A 451 14.73 -19.63 1.93
CA TRP A 451 15.18 -19.33 0.57
C TRP A 451 16.52 -18.59 0.62
N GLY A 452 17.41 -18.92 -0.31
CA GLY A 452 18.79 -18.46 -0.29
C GLY A 452 19.02 -17.12 -0.99
N SER A 453 18.13 -16.72 -1.92
CA SER A 453 18.29 -15.48 -2.68
C SER A 453 16.99 -14.99 -3.33
N MET A 454 17.00 -13.73 -3.80
CA MET A 454 15.89 -13.15 -4.55
C MET A 454 15.69 -13.84 -5.91
N GLU A 455 16.75 -14.35 -6.53
CA GLU A 455 16.68 -15.11 -7.79
C GLU A 455 15.92 -16.43 -7.61
N GLU A 456 16.11 -17.10 -6.46
CA GLU A 456 15.34 -18.32 -6.13
C GLU A 456 13.83 -18.00 -6.01
N LEU A 457 13.47 -16.85 -5.44
CA LEU A 457 12.07 -16.42 -5.32
C LEU A 457 11.39 -16.19 -6.68
N VAL A 458 12.14 -15.72 -7.69
CA VAL A 458 11.61 -15.59 -9.06
C VAL A 458 11.16 -16.95 -9.58
N GLY A 459 11.95 -18.01 -9.36
CA GLY A 459 11.60 -19.38 -9.76
C GLY A 459 10.40 -19.96 -8.99
N VAL A 460 10.18 -19.51 -7.75
CA VAL A 460 9.00 -19.88 -6.95
C VAL A 460 7.72 -19.22 -7.48
N SER A 461 7.83 -18.04 -8.10
CA SER A 461 6.71 -17.19 -8.57
C SER A 461 6.26 -17.46 -10.02
N ASP A 462 6.71 -18.55 -10.67
CA ASP A 462 6.67 -18.75 -12.12
C ASP A 462 5.29 -18.85 -12.80
N LYS A 463 4.18 -18.83 -12.08
CA LYS A 463 2.84 -18.98 -12.68
C LYS A 463 2.18 -17.63 -12.88
N PHE A 464 2.04 -17.19 -14.14
CA PHE A 464 1.38 -15.92 -14.49
C PHE A 464 0.65 -16.02 -15.83
N ARG A 465 -0.26 -15.08 -16.08
CA ARG A 465 -0.85 -14.81 -17.39
C ARG A 465 -0.36 -13.46 -17.90
N GLU A 466 0.11 -13.45 -19.13
CA GLU A 466 0.55 -12.25 -19.83
C GLU A 466 -0.55 -11.76 -20.78
N PHE A 467 -0.79 -10.45 -20.77
CA PHE A 467 -1.68 -9.74 -21.68
C PHE A 467 -0.83 -8.84 -22.57
N ILE A 468 -0.85 -9.14 -23.87
CA ILE A 468 0.00 -8.49 -24.87
C ILE A 468 -0.82 -7.41 -25.59
N PRO A 469 -0.27 -6.19 -25.80
CA PRO A 469 -1.00 -5.13 -26.49
C PRO A 469 -1.32 -5.52 -27.93
N SER A 470 -2.56 -5.27 -28.35
CA SER A 470 -3.07 -5.57 -29.69
C SER A 470 -3.59 -4.33 -30.42
N MET A 471 -3.82 -3.24 -29.72
CA MET A 471 -4.36 -1.99 -30.26
C MET A 471 -3.33 -1.25 -31.11
N SER A 472 -3.77 -0.70 -32.25
CA SER A 472 -2.92 0.15 -33.07
C SER A 472 -2.53 1.45 -32.35
N GLU A 473 -1.33 1.97 -32.64
CA GLU A 473 -0.81 3.20 -32.03
C GLU A 473 -1.73 4.40 -32.30
N SER A 474 -2.30 4.50 -33.50
CA SER A 474 -3.24 5.56 -33.84
C SER A 474 -4.48 5.53 -32.93
N LYS A 475 -5.14 4.34 -32.78
CA LYS A 475 -6.31 4.21 -31.92
C LYS A 475 -5.97 4.51 -30.46
N ARG A 476 -4.83 4.01 -29.97
CA ARG A 476 -4.33 4.32 -28.62
C ARG A 476 -4.17 5.81 -28.39
N SER A 477 -3.51 6.50 -29.34
CA SER A 477 -3.28 7.95 -29.27
C SER A 477 -4.59 8.75 -29.24
N ASP A 478 -5.56 8.37 -30.07
CA ASP A 478 -6.88 9.01 -30.12
C ASP A 478 -7.64 8.85 -28.79
N LEU A 479 -7.63 7.65 -28.21
CA LEU A 479 -8.27 7.36 -26.91
C LEU A 479 -7.62 8.14 -25.77
N ILE A 480 -6.28 8.17 -25.70
CA ILE A 480 -5.53 8.95 -24.73
C ILE A 480 -5.80 10.45 -24.89
N GLY A 481 -5.88 10.95 -26.14
CA GLY A 481 -6.22 12.33 -26.42
C GLY A 481 -7.62 12.71 -25.93
N GLY A 482 -8.61 11.82 -26.09
CA GLY A 482 -9.95 11.98 -25.54
C GLY A 482 -9.99 11.96 -24.01
N TRP A 483 -9.24 11.06 -23.38
CA TRP A 483 -9.10 11.00 -21.93
C TRP A 483 -8.51 12.30 -21.34
N LYS A 484 -7.40 12.82 -21.91
CA LYS A 484 -6.79 14.07 -21.46
C LYS A 484 -7.76 15.23 -21.46
N LYS A 485 -8.55 15.38 -22.55
CA LYS A 485 -9.60 16.41 -22.64
C LYS A 485 -10.68 16.25 -21.56
N ALA A 486 -11.05 15.01 -21.25
CA ALA A 486 -12.05 14.75 -20.21
C ALA A 486 -11.52 15.11 -18.81
N VAL A 487 -10.24 14.81 -18.52
CA VAL A 487 -9.58 15.20 -17.27
C VAL A 487 -9.43 16.72 -17.15
N GLU A 488 -8.97 17.40 -18.21
CA GLU A 488 -8.89 18.87 -18.25
C GLU A 488 -10.23 19.51 -17.92
N ALA A 489 -11.32 19.05 -18.54
CA ALA A 489 -12.66 19.55 -18.26
C ALA A 489 -13.14 19.26 -16.81
N ALA A 490 -12.68 18.19 -16.18
CA ALA A 490 -12.99 17.88 -14.78
C ALA A 490 -12.20 18.74 -13.77
N ILE A 491 -11.03 19.24 -14.17
CA ILE A 491 -10.16 20.10 -13.35
C ILE A 491 -10.56 21.58 -13.46
N GLU A 492 -11.01 22.03 -14.63
CA GLU A 492 -11.35 23.44 -14.90
C GLU A 492 -12.70 23.89 -14.26
N LYS A 493 -13.46 23.00 -13.68
CA LYS A 493 -14.72 23.30 -12.98
C LYS A 493 -14.52 23.61 -11.50
#